data_6d4954a6198bef3eeb9ca8fe27ce5734
#
_entry.id   6d4954a6198bef3eeb9ca8fe27ce5734
#
_cell.length_a   1.000
_cell.length_b   1.000
_cell.length_c   1.000
_cell.angle_alpha   90.00
_cell.angle_beta   90.00
_cell.angle_gamma   90.00
#
_symmetry.space_group_name_H-M   'P 1'
#
loop_
_entity.id
_entity.type
_entity.pdbx_description
1 polymer ?
#
loop_
_entity_poly.entity_id
_entity_poly.type
_entity_poly.pdbx_seq_one_letter_code
_entity_poly.pdbx_strand_id
1 'polypeptide(L)'
;MGNLTVTQRIRDEFKTWSAGENIILDMAMGRGKTFFVVNVLGEYAEQEGKKILYLCNRSELAKEVFTDIKETWGRNITVKTYQSIQREIQKGVEIEHFDYVVCDEIHYLFSDAWNDKTDIMYKWLKDIKFAIKLFMSATGKSIFQCIKNWGDYTEYIIEPDYSYIEKIVFYDDDQYIDRVIEQLEEDEKVIYFSREIENAYQLHKKYTNSSFVCSRGNTEYKQYITKDALRDNKLTNKITFTTSVWDNGINIKDDKLKHIICNFEDLVILIQSIGRKRVGKITKDGFILDDNDKVTLHIKHWSKQNLTQFINPKRATIKEAKKFMDRDEEWIAEQIDKRKKYINECLYVDYEKVTIEMNHARFVGIEKEVKLLQYAIDYGFDKYVLKGLGDSFTGKVEYIFIKEEEKKSDLEKYLNTVIGEKLYKQQQKELATVVNTRRNGRLLKSVEAVIGGIKDEKLNYTVIADTDWDRTLDNGTKNPNRGKVYWMIVEVVG
;
A
#
# COMPACT_ATOMS: atom_id res chain seq x y z
N MET A 1 -13.69 22.58 13.28
CA MET A 1 -13.04 22.91 11.99
C MET A 1 -13.21 21.81 10.91
N GLY A 2 -13.85 20.69 11.19
CA GLY A 2 -13.92 19.51 10.31
C GLY A 2 -14.83 19.57 9.08
N ASN A 3 -15.69 20.54 8.93
CA ASN A 3 -16.73 20.55 7.91
C ASN A 3 -16.45 21.45 6.68
N LEU A 4 -15.24 22.02 6.57
CA LEU A 4 -14.87 22.88 5.46
C LEU A 4 -14.52 22.08 4.21
N THR A 5 -14.92 22.63 3.05
CA THR A 5 -14.35 22.23 1.75
C THR A 5 -13.04 22.98 1.50
N VAL A 6 -12.27 22.53 0.50
CA VAL A 6 -11.04 23.21 0.07
C VAL A 6 -11.33 24.67 -0.33
N THR A 7 -12.38 24.90 -1.11
CA THR A 7 -12.81 26.24 -1.52
C THR A 7 -13.11 27.15 -0.33
N GLN A 8 -13.82 26.63 0.67
CA GLN A 8 -14.15 27.41 1.87
C GLN A 8 -12.93 27.66 2.77
N ARG A 9 -11.94 26.76 2.76
CA ARG A 9 -10.69 26.92 3.54
C ARG A 9 -9.77 27.95 2.91
N ILE A 10 -9.64 27.94 1.59
CA ILE A 10 -8.73 28.84 0.86
C ILE A 10 -9.41 30.20 0.60
N ARG A 11 -10.71 30.23 0.31
CA ARG A 11 -11.47 31.44 -0.06
C ARG A 11 -10.78 32.17 -1.22
N ASP A 12 -10.61 33.50 -1.10
CA ASP A 12 -9.95 34.34 -2.11
C ASP A 12 -8.43 34.47 -1.92
N GLU A 13 -7.83 33.80 -0.92
CA GLU A 13 -6.41 33.89 -0.63
C GLU A 13 -5.53 33.44 -1.83
N PHE A 14 -6.04 32.51 -2.67
CA PHE A 14 -5.33 32.07 -3.87
C PHE A 14 -5.01 33.17 -4.88
N LYS A 15 -5.72 34.29 -4.82
CA LYS A 15 -5.47 35.46 -5.68
C LYS A 15 -4.21 36.23 -5.27
N THR A 16 -3.70 35.99 -4.05
CA THR A 16 -2.51 36.64 -3.50
C THR A 16 -1.23 35.80 -3.62
N TRP A 17 -1.35 34.55 -4.10
CA TRP A 17 -0.20 33.69 -4.28
C TRP A 17 0.78 34.23 -5.31
N SER A 18 2.07 34.05 -5.05
CA SER A 18 3.15 34.64 -5.84
C SER A 18 3.94 33.58 -6.61
N ALA A 19 4.50 33.94 -7.77
CA ALA A 19 5.36 33.06 -8.56
C ALA A 19 6.55 32.54 -7.72
N GLY A 20 6.84 31.25 -7.85
CA GLY A 20 7.88 30.56 -7.08
C GLY A 20 7.40 30.01 -5.72
N GLU A 21 6.24 30.42 -5.22
CA GLU A 21 5.69 29.96 -3.95
C GLU A 21 5.24 28.50 -4.01
N ASN A 22 5.42 27.80 -2.88
CA ASN A 22 4.95 26.43 -2.68
C ASN A 22 3.66 26.43 -1.86
N ILE A 23 2.54 26.08 -2.46
CA ILE A 23 1.24 25.98 -1.80
C ILE A 23 1.00 24.53 -1.40
N ILE A 24 0.88 24.28 -0.12
CA ILE A 24 0.68 22.93 0.45
C ILE A 24 -0.80 22.79 0.84
N LEU A 25 -1.46 21.82 0.21
CA LEU A 25 -2.83 21.45 0.53
C LEU A 25 -2.84 20.09 1.25
N ASP A 26 -2.59 20.12 2.57
CA ASP A 26 -2.71 18.97 3.47
C ASP A 26 -4.17 18.80 3.86
N MET A 27 -4.92 18.15 3.00
CA MET A 27 -6.38 18.16 3.11
C MET A 27 -6.96 16.76 2.95
N ALA A 28 -7.84 16.42 3.88
CA ALA A 28 -8.57 15.16 3.92
C ALA A 28 -9.15 14.75 2.54
N MET A 29 -9.32 13.44 2.35
CA MET A 29 -9.96 12.92 1.14
C MET A 29 -11.42 13.39 1.03
N GLY A 30 -11.89 13.57 -0.22
CA GLY A 30 -13.29 13.96 -0.47
C GLY A 30 -13.65 15.40 -0.12
N ARG A 31 -12.69 16.28 0.21
CA ARG A 31 -12.93 17.68 0.56
C ARG A 31 -12.95 18.65 -0.64
N GLY A 32 -12.88 18.12 -1.88
CA GLY A 32 -13.00 18.92 -3.10
C GLY A 32 -11.70 19.55 -3.60
N LYS A 33 -10.53 18.90 -3.41
CA LYS A 33 -9.24 19.37 -3.97
C LYS A 33 -9.33 19.57 -5.49
N THR A 34 -9.72 18.52 -6.23
CA THR A 34 -9.86 18.58 -7.70
C THR A 34 -10.88 19.62 -8.11
N PHE A 35 -12.05 19.67 -7.41
CA PHE A 35 -13.08 20.68 -7.67
C PHE A 35 -12.55 22.11 -7.55
N PHE A 36 -11.77 22.39 -6.49
CA PHE A 36 -11.15 23.72 -6.30
C PHE A 36 -10.23 24.07 -7.47
N VAL A 37 -9.36 23.15 -7.89
CA VAL A 37 -8.43 23.41 -8.98
C VAL A 37 -9.15 23.61 -10.31
N VAL A 38 -10.13 22.76 -10.61
CA VAL A 38 -10.83 22.79 -11.92
C VAL A 38 -11.80 23.96 -12.00
N ASN A 39 -12.63 24.17 -10.96
CA ASN A 39 -13.77 25.10 -11.05
C ASN A 39 -13.50 26.46 -10.43
N VAL A 40 -12.57 26.58 -9.48
CA VAL A 40 -12.30 27.86 -8.80
C VAL A 40 -11.01 28.49 -9.32
N LEU A 41 -9.90 27.77 -9.20
CA LEU A 41 -8.61 28.23 -9.69
C LEU A 41 -8.58 28.29 -11.24
N GLY A 42 -9.21 27.30 -11.89
CA GLY A 42 -9.30 27.23 -13.35
C GLY A 42 -10.08 28.40 -13.94
N GLU A 43 -11.22 28.76 -13.35
CA GLU A 43 -12.00 29.93 -13.75
C GLU A 43 -11.21 31.25 -13.59
N TYR A 44 -10.57 31.41 -12.45
CA TYR A 44 -9.72 32.58 -12.22
C TYR A 44 -8.53 32.64 -13.19
N ALA A 45 -7.87 31.51 -13.42
CA ALA A 45 -6.73 31.45 -14.33
C ALA A 45 -7.16 31.78 -15.78
N GLU A 46 -8.35 31.35 -16.23
CA GLU A 46 -8.87 31.71 -17.55
C GLU A 46 -9.17 33.20 -17.65
N GLN A 47 -9.80 33.81 -16.65
CA GLN A 47 -10.07 35.24 -16.58
C GLN A 47 -8.81 36.10 -16.63
N GLU A 48 -7.72 35.62 -16.00
CA GLU A 48 -6.42 36.29 -15.93
C GLU A 48 -5.46 35.91 -17.09
N GLY A 49 -5.91 35.07 -18.04
CA GLY A 49 -5.07 34.58 -19.14
C GLY A 49 -3.92 33.67 -18.70
N LYS A 50 -4.01 33.05 -17.54
CA LYS A 50 -2.99 32.18 -16.93
C LYS A 50 -3.20 30.72 -17.31
N LYS A 51 -2.12 29.93 -17.32
CA LYS A 51 -2.12 28.51 -17.67
C LYS A 51 -1.84 27.63 -16.45
N ILE A 52 -2.52 26.49 -16.36
CA ILE A 52 -2.37 25.48 -15.30
C ILE A 52 -1.86 24.18 -15.90
N LEU A 53 -0.78 23.63 -15.35
CA LEU A 53 -0.37 22.25 -15.55
C LEU A 53 -0.87 21.41 -14.38
N TYR A 54 -1.77 20.46 -14.65
CA TYR A 54 -2.26 19.52 -13.65
C TYR A 54 -1.55 18.17 -13.79
N LEU A 55 -0.79 17.78 -12.77
CA LEU A 55 -0.01 16.55 -12.73
C LEU A 55 -0.69 15.52 -11.83
N CYS A 56 -0.84 14.29 -12.34
CA CYS A 56 -1.38 13.15 -11.60
C CYS A 56 -0.53 11.88 -11.84
N ASN A 57 -0.72 10.88 -10.98
CA ASN A 57 0.09 9.67 -11.00
C ASN A 57 -0.43 8.57 -11.95
N ARG A 58 -1.70 8.62 -12.37
CA ARG A 58 -2.34 7.57 -13.17
C ARG A 58 -3.06 8.15 -14.39
N SER A 59 -2.98 7.44 -15.51
CA SER A 59 -3.65 7.82 -16.75
C SER A 59 -5.19 7.76 -16.66
N GLU A 60 -5.76 6.90 -15.81
CA GLU A 60 -7.20 6.81 -15.58
C GLU A 60 -7.69 8.04 -14.81
N LEU A 61 -6.98 8.46 -13.77
CA LEU A 61 -7.26 9.69 -13.04
C LEU A 61 -7.11 10.92 -13.96
N ALA A 62 -6.08 10.92 -14.82
CA ALA A 62 -5.91 11.98 -15.81
C ALA A 62 -7.12 12.09 -16.77
N LYS A 63 -7.70 10.96 -17.15
CA LYS A 63 -8.91 10.95 -18.02
C LYS A 63 -10.15 11.47 -17.28
N GLU A 64 -10.32 11.09 -16.01
CA GLU A 64 -11.43 11.58 -15.18
C GLU A 64 -11.34 13.10 -15.03
N VAL A 65 -10.20 13.63 -14.59
CA VAL A 65 -9.97 15.07 -14.47
C VAL A 65 -10.11 15.78 -15.83
N PHE A 66 -9.62 15.17 -16.91
CA PHE A 66 -9.77 15.72 -18.27
C PHE A 66 -11.23 15.79 -18.72
N THR A 67 -12.06 14.84 -18.31
CA THR A 67 -13.49 14.85 -18.61
C THR A 67 -14.18 15.98 -17.86
N ASP A 68 -13.89 16.13 -16.56
CA ASP A 68 -14.42 17.22 -15.74
C ASP A 68 -14.05 18.60 -16.30
N ILE A 69 -12.78 18.78 -16.73
CA ILE A 69 -12.29 20.01 -17.35
C ILE A 69 -12.97 20.28 -18.69
N LYS A 70 -13.14 19.25 -19.54
CA LYS A 70 -13.72 19.39 -20.88
C LYS A 70 -15.17 19.86 -20.85
N GLU A 71 -15.89 19.50 -19.80
CA GLU A 71 -17.26 19.94 -19.59
C GLU A 71 -17.37 21.38 -19.06
N THR A 72 -16.30 21.91 -18.44
CA THR A 72 -16.31 23.23 -17.78
C THR A 72 -15.42 24.29 -18.45
N TRP A 73 -14.10 24.04 -18.55
CA TRP A 73 -13.11 25.12 -18.84
C TRP A 73 -11.95 24.69 -19.76
N GLY A 74 -12.13 23.86 -20.70
CA GLY A 74 -11.18 23.03 -21.43
C GLY A 74 -9.93 23.66 -22.08
N ARG A 75 -9.60 24.94 -21.90
CA ARG A 75 -8.49 25.58 -22.70
C ARG A 75 -7.25 26.00 -21.89
N ASN A 76 -7.36 26.29 -20.62
CA ASN A 76 -6.25 26.79 -19.82
C ASN A 76 -5.65 25.77 -18.85
N ILE A 77 -6.23 24.58 -18.73
CA ILE A 77 -5.71 23.49 -17.89
C ILE A 77 -5.19 22.35 -18.77
N THR A 78 -3.89 22.10 -18.69
CA THR A 78 -3.23 20.95 -19.35
C THR A 78 -3.04 19.83 -18.33
N VAL A 79 -3.65 18.67 -18.58
CA VAL A 79 -3.52 17.49 -17.71
C VAL A 79 -2.47 16.55 -18.25
N LYS A 80 -1.46 16.21 -17.45
CA LYS A 80 -0.42 15.24 -17.77
C LYS A 80 -0.14 14.32 -16.58
N THR A 81 0.40 13.12 -16.85
CA THR A 81 0.95 12.30 -15.78
C THR A 81 2.37 12.76 -15.45
N TYR A 82 2.82 12.51 -14.21
CA TYR A 82 4.21 12.75 -13.82
C TYR A 82 5.20 12.08 -14.79
N GLN A 83 4.91 10.84 -15.20
CA GLN A 83 5.74 10.08 -16.13
C GLN A 83 5.77 10.68 -17.55
N SER A 84 4.75 11.43 -17.95
CA SER A 84 4.75 12.14 -19.23
C SER A 84 5.77 13.27 -19.23
N ILE A 85 5.72 14.11 -18.19
CA ILE A 85 6.70 15.21 -18.03
C ILE A 85 8.13 14.66 -17.87
N GLN A 86 8.32 13.59 -17.08
CA GLN A 86 9.64 12.93 -16.97
C GLN A 86 10.22 12.57 -18.33
N ARG A 87 9.39 11.98 -19.20
CA ARG A 87 9.82 11.59 -20.56
C ARG A 87 10.14 12.78 -21.45
N GLU A 88 9.38 13.87 -21.34
CA GLU A 88 9.63 15.12 -22.08
C GLU A 88 10.98 15.71 -21.65
N ILE A 89 11.23 15.86 -20.36
CA ILE A 89 12.50 16.38 -19.81
C ILE A 89 13.68 15.49 -20.25
N GLN A 90 13.55 14.16 -20.19
CA GLN A 90 14.60 13.24 -20.61
C GLN A 90 14.95 13.35 -22.10
N LYS A 91 13.97 13.66 -22.93
CA LYS A 91 14.16 13.88 -24.37
C LYS A 91 14.70 15.28 -24.69
N GLY A 92 14.95 16.13 -23.68
CA GLY A 92 15.35 17.51 -23.88
C GLY A 92 14.24 18.39 -24.47
N VAL A 93 12.97 17.96 -24.35
CA VAL A 93 11.84 18.79 -24.78
C VAL A 93 11.63 19.87 -23.74
N GLU A 94 11.62 21.10 -24.18
CA GLU A 94 11.32 22.25 -23.33
C GLU A 94 9.87 22.18 -22.86
N ILE A 95 9.68 22.23 -21.54
CA ILE A 95 8.34 22.25 -20.96
C ILE A 95 7.74 23.64 -21.13
N GLU A 96 6.55 23.70 -21.72
CA GLU A 96 5.78 24.93 -21.89
C GLU A 96 5.69 25.70 -20.57
N HIS A 97 5.64 27.02 -20.65
CA HIS A 97 5.44 27.88 -19.48
C HIS A 97 4.00 27.74 -18.93
N PHE A 98 3.90 27.50 -17.62
CA PHE A 98 2.66 27.46 -16.85
C PHE A 98 2.78 28.39 -15.66
N ASP A 99 1.71 29.13 -15.36
CA ASP A 99 1.64 30.00 -14.19
C ASP A 99 1.41 29.19 -12.91
N TYR A 100 0.69 28.09 -13.03
CA TYR A 100 0.42 27.15 -11.94
C TYR A 100 0.86 25.73 -12.32
N VAL A 101 1.51 25.06 -11.39
CA VAL A 101 1.85 23.62 -11.49
C VAL A 101 1.18 22.90 -10.31
N VAL A 102 0.13 22.16 -10.60
CA VAL A 102 -0.64 21.41 -9.61
C VAL A 102 -0.13 19.98 -9.56
N CYS A 103 0.29 19.54 -8.39
CA CYS A 103 0.83 18.20 -8.12
C CYS A 103 -0.16 17.41 -7.27
N ASP A 104 -1.04 16.65 -7.93
CA ASP A 104 -2.01 15.81 -7.24
C ASP A 104 -1.37 14.51 -6.75
N GLU A 105 -1.70 14.12 -5.52
CA GLU A 105 -1.12 12.97 -4.81
C GLU A 105 0.42 12.98 -4.85
N ILE A 106 1.02 14.12 -4.51
CA ILE A 106 2.49 14.35 -4.58
C ILE A 106 3.31 13.29 -3.84
N HIS A 107 2.75 12.64 -2.80
CA HIS A 107 3.41 11.56 -2.06
C HIS A 107 3.88 10.42 -2.98
N TYR A 108 3.22 10.25 -4.14
CA TYR A 108 3.59 9.25 -5.14
C TYR A 108 5.05 9.37 -5.61
N LEU A 109 5.58 10.58 -5.80
CA LEU A 109 6.98 10.77 -6.21
C LEU A 109 7.98 10.16 -5.23
N PHE A 110 7.61 10.07 -3.97
CA PHE A 110 8.48 9.61 -2.87
C PHE A 110 8.29 8.13 -2.55
N SER A 111 7.15 7.54 -2.94
CA SER A 111 6.79 6.15 -2.63
C SER A 111 6.96 5.19 -3.81
N ASP A 112 7.08 5.68 -5.06
CA ASP A 112 7.17 4.85 -6.27
C ASP A 112 8.57 4.22 -6.41
N ALA A 113 8.74 3.04 -5.79
CA ALA A 113 9.97 2.26 -5.86
C ALA A 113 10.28 1.69 -7.26
N TRP A 114 9.29 1.68 -8.16
CA TRP A 114 9.43 1.11 -9.51
C TRP A 114 9.84 2.15 -10.56
N ASN A 115 9.85 3.42 -10.22
CA ASN A 115 10.17 4.53 -11.10
C ASN A 115 11.50 5.18 -10.69
N ASP A 116 12.61 4.70 -11.23
CA ASP A 116 13.96 5.24 -11.01
C ASP A 116 14.10 6.73 -11.42
N LYS A 117 13.10 7.27 -12.11
CA LYS A 117 13.11 8.61 -12.71
C LYS A 117 12.27 9.64 -11.96
N THR A 118 11.69 9.30 -10.83
CA THR A 118 10.96 10.26 -9.98
C THR A 118 11.86 11.41 -9.54
N ASP A 119 13.18 11.20 -9.49
CA ASP A 119 14.18 12.24 -9.21
C ASP A 119 14.19 13.38 -10.23
N ILE A 120 13.89 13.09 -11.49
CA ILE A 120 13.77 14.10 -12.54
C ILE A 120 12.65 15.09 -12.20
N MET A 121 11.49 14.57 -11.80
CA MET A 121 10.36 15.39 -11.37
C MET A 121 10.66 16.14 -10.07
N TYR A 122 11.31 15.45 -9.11
CA TYR A 122 11.71 16.06 -7.85
C TYR A 122 12.61 17.27 -8.06
N LYS A 123 13.65 17.14 -8.89
CA LYS A 123 14.56 18.23 -9.24
C LYS A 123 13.85 19.35 -9.99
N TRP A 124 13.09 18.98 -11.03
CA TRP A 124 12.35 19.94 -11.83
C TRP A 124 11.37 20.76 -10.99
N LEU A 125 10.55 20.14 -10.13
CA LEU A 125 9.61 20.84 -9.25
C LEU A 125 10.32 21.73 -8.23
N LYS A 126 11.47 21.32 -7.71
CA LYS A 126 12.27 22.10 -6.79
C LYS A 126 12.87 23.34 -7.46
N ASP A 127 13.27 23.22 -8.72
CA ASP A 127 14.02 24.26 -9.45
C ASP A 127 13.12 25.30 -10.12
N ILE A 128 11.83 24.98 -10.38
CA ILE A 128 10.87 25.96 -10.94
C ILE A 128 10.71 27.14 -9.98
N LYS A 129 10.95 28.38 -10.52
CA LYS A 129 10.79 29.63 -9.78
C LYS A 129 9.75 30.58 -10.39
N PHE A 130 9.27 30.28 -11.59
CA PHE A 130 8.32 31.12 -12.32
C PHE A 130 6.85 30.73 -12.09
N ALA A 131 6.56 29.53 -11.56
CA ALA A 131 5.21 29.04 -11.35
C ALA A 131 4.85 28.99 -9.87
N ILE A 132 3.58 29.17 -9.56
CA ILE A 132 2.97 28.82 -8.27
C ILE A 132 2.78 27.30 -8.26
N LYS A 133 3.34 26.61 -7.26
CA LYS A 133 3.28 25.15 -7.19
C LYS A 133 2.31 24.71 -6.09
N LEU A 134 1.27 23.98 -6.48
CA LEU A 134 0.29 23.43 -5.55
C LEU A 134 0.59 21.94 -5.31
N PHE A 135 0.94 21.59 -4.10
CA PHE A 135 1.22 20.22 -3.67
C PHE A 135 0.05 19.69 -2.86
N MET A 136 -0.68 18.71 -3.43
CA MET A 136 -1.90 18.18 -2.83
C MET A 136 -1.71 16.72 -2.42
N SER A 137 -2.14 16.38 -1.21
CA SER A 137 -2.29 14.99 -0.76
C SER A 137 -3.12 14.96 0.52
N ALA A 138 -3.82 13.86 0.74
CA ALA A 138 -4.48 13.58 2.03
C ALA A 138 -3.59 12.81 3.02
N THR A 139 -2.45 12.30 2.54
CA THR A 139 -1.49 11.51 3.31
C THR A 139 -0.07 12.07 3.20
N GLY A 140 0.04 13.33 2.78
CA GLY A 140 1.32 13.98 2.48
C GLY A 140 2.07 14.55 3.69
N LYS A 141 1.53 14.54 4.90
CA LYS A 141 2.07 15.21 6.08
C LYS A 141 3.57 15.00 6.31
N SER A 142 4.05 13.76 6.14
CA SER A 142 5.47 13.43 6.28
C SER A 142 6.34 13.96 5.13
N ILE A 143 5.79 14.10 3.94
CA ILE A 143 6.46 14.53 2.71
C ILE A 143 6.46 16.06 2.61
N PHE A 144 5.39 16.72 3.03
CA PHE A 144 5.29 18.18 3.00
C PHE A 144 6.42 18.87 3.77
N GLN A 145 6.95 18.23 4.83
CA GLN A 145 8.12 18.75 5.52
C GLN A 145 9.36 18.89 4.60
N CYS A 146 9.52 18.01 3.61
CA CYS A 146 10.58 18.14 2.62
C CYS A 146 10.30 19.31 1.67
N ILE A 147 9.05 19.46 1.22
CA ILE A 147 8.64 20.52 0.30
C ILE A 147 8.77 21.90 0.96
N LYS A 148 8.48 22.03 2.25
CA LYS A 148 8.69 23.29 3.02
C LYS A 148 10.14 23.78 2.98
N ASN A 149 11.11 22.89 2.79
CA ASN A 149 12.52 23.23 2.67
C ASN A 149 12.93 23.68 1.25
N TRP A 150 11.99 23.74 0.27
CA TRP A 150 12.31 24.14 -1.09
C TRP A 150 12.22 25.66 -1.33
N GLY A 151 11.71 26.43 -0.37
CA GLY A 151 11.53 27.87 -0.43
C GLY A 151 10.30 28.33 0.33
N ASP A 152 9.83 29.54 0.04
CA ASP A 152 8.63 30.08 0.67
C ASP A 152 7.41 29.19 0.44
N TYR A 153 6.59 29.06 1.47
CA TYR A 153 5.40 28.23 1.38
C TYR A 153 4.22 28.81 2.15
N THR A 154 3.03 28.50 1.65
CA THR A 154 1.76 28.67 2.37
C THR A 154 1.08 27.32 2.53
N GLU A 155 0.56 27.03 3.72
CA GLU A 155 -0.05 25.72 4.05
C GLU A 155 -1.50 25.89 4.45
N TYR A 156 -2.34 25.08 3.83
CA TYR A 156 -3.75 24.95 4.17
C TYR A 156 -4.05 23.53 4.65
N ILE A 157 -4.65 23.40 5.83
CA ILE A 157 -4.91 22.11 6.46
C ILE A 157 -6.42 21.94 6.63
N ILE A 158 -6.93 20.75 6.24
CA ILE A 158 -8.24 20.22 6.61
C ILE A 158 -8.01 18.82 7.14
N GLU A 159 -8.07 18.67 8.46
CA GLU A 159 -7.89 17.37 9.10
C GLU A 159 -8.99 16.38 8.67
N PRO A 160 -8.67 15.10 8.51
CA PRO A 160 -9.64 14.07 8.23
C PRO A 160 -10.62 13.90 9.41
N ASP A 161 -11.82 13.46 9.10
CA ASP A 161 -12.83 13.11 10.08
C ASP A 161 -13.12 11.62 9.98
N TYR A 162 -12.71 10.87 10.99
CA TYR A 162 -12.89 9.42 11.12
C TYR A 162 -13.99 9.03 12.10
N SER A 163 -14.86 9.96 12.50
CA SER A 163 -15.99 9.68 13.42
C SER A 163 -17.00 8.68 12.86
N TYR A 164 -16.96 8.42 11.54
CA TYR A 164 -17.75 7.38 10.91
C TYR A 164 -17.21 5.95 11.15
N ILE A 165 -16.00 5.81 11.68
CA ILE A 165 -15.47 4.52 12.11
C ILE A 165 -16.00 4.26 13.52
N GLU A 166 -16.98 3.35 13.62
CA GLU A 166 -17.60 2.99 14.88
C GLU A 166 -16.66 2.14 15.76
N LYS A 167 -15.92 1.24 15.10
CA LYS A 167 -15.07 0.27 15.77
C LYS A 167 -13.83 -0.05 14.95
N ILE A 168 -12.70 -0.22 15.64
CA ILE A 168 -11.48 -0.82 15.09
C ILE A 168 -11.23 -2.15 15.79
N VAL A 169 -11.02 -3.20 15.01
CA VAL A 169 -10.64 -4.52 15.49
C VAL A 169 -9.24 -4.84 14.98
N PHE A 170 -8.27 -4.95 15.90
CA PHE A 170 -6.94 -5.47 15.56
C PHE A 170 -6.96 -6.98 15.66
N TYR A 171 -6.51 -7.68 14.61
CA TYR A 171 -6.41 -9.14 14.55
C TYR A 171 -5.00 -9.57 14.11
N ASP A 172 -4.56 -10.76 14.55
CA ASP A 172 -3.22 -11.28 14.26
C ASP A 172 -3.21 -12.50 13.33
N ASP A 173 -4.35 -13.16 13.13
CA ASP A 173 -4.49 -14.37 12.31
C ASP A 173 -5.49 -14.19 11.18
N ASP A 174 -5.14 -14.66 9.98
CA ASP A 174 -5.96 -14.50 8.78
C ASP A 174 -7.24 -15.34 8.78
N GLN A 175 -7.38 -16.37 9.65
CA GLN A 175 -8.64 -17.07 9.90
C GLN A 175 -9.74 -16.13 10.43
N TYR A 176 -9.34 -15.02 11.03
CA TYR A 176 -10.29 -13.97 11.45
C TYR A 176 -11.09 -13.39 10.28
N ILE A 177 -10.51 -13.33 9.08
CA ILE A 177 -11.19 -12.83 7.88
C ILE A 177 -12.41 -13.70 7.56
N ASP A 178 -12.26 -15.02 7.67
CA ASP A 178 -13.37 -15.97 7.46
C ASP A 178 -14.50 -15.72 8.47
N ARG A 179 -14.16 -15.50 9.74
CA ARG A 179 -15.16 -15.20 10.79
C ARG A 179 -15.94 -13.91 10.47
N VAL A 180 -15.26 -12.86 9.99
CA VAL A 180 -15.94 -11.62 9.58
C VAL A 180 -16.90 -11.89 8.43
N ILE A 181 -16.48 -12.65 7.42
CA ILE A 181 -17.29 -12.94 6.24
C ILE A 181 -18.51 -13.80 6.60
N GLU A 182 -18.33 -14.78 7.47
CA GLU A 182 -19.41 -15.69 7.91
C GLU A 182 -20.46 -15.01 8.80
N GLN A 183 -20.06 -13.93 9.49
CA GLN A 183 -20.94 -13.16 10.38
C GLN A 183 -21.64 -11.99 9.70
N LEU A 184 -21.40 -11.72 8.39
CA LEU A 184 -22.06 -10.65 7.67
C LEU A 184 -23.57 -10.82 7.61
N GLU A 185 -24.32 -9.80 7.97
CA GLU A 185 -25.75 -9.75 7.77
C GLU A 185 -26.11 -9.78 6.27
N GLU A 186 -27.38 -10.06 5.93
CA GLU A 186 -27.79 -10.29 4.53
C GLU A 186 -27.49 -9.09 3.63
N ASP A 187 -27.68 -7.88 4.13
CA ASP A 187 -27.53 -6.64 3.41
C ASP A 187 -26.17 -5.94 3.62
N GLU A 188 -25.29 -6.51 4.46
CA GLU A 188 -23.95 -5.97 4.68
C GLU A 188 -22.94 -6.41 3.61
N LYS A 189 -21.98 -5.54 3.35
CA LYS A 189 -20.86 -5.80 2.44
C LYS A 189 -19.53 -5.61 3.15
N VAL A 190 -18.53 -6.35 2.67
CA VAL A 190 -17.15 -6.26 3.13
C VAL A 190 -16.19 -6.06 1.97
N ILE A 191 -15.17 -5.25 2.19
CA ILE A 191 -14.01 -5.13 1.32
C ILE A 191 -12.74 -5.51 2.08
N TYR A 192 -11.92 -6.36 1.48
CA TYR A 192 -10.62 -6.75 1.98
C TYR A 192 -9.51 -6.22 1.09
N PHE A 193 -8.69 -5.36 1.65
CA PHE A 193 -7.48 -4.84 1.05
C PHE A 193 -6.28 -5.68 1.48
N SER A 194 -5.76 -6.50 0.58
CA SER A 194 -4.63 -7.38 0.83
C SER A 194 -3.29 -6.78 0.39
N ARG A 195 -2.28 -6.96 1.20
CA ARG A 195 -0.90 -6.68 0.83
C ARG A 195 -0.40 -7.61 -0.28
N GLU A 196 -0.80 -8.88 -0.24
CA GLU A 196 -0.38 -9.93 -1.16
C GLU A 196 -1.54 -10.33 -2.08
N ILE A 197 -1.31 -10.30 -3.37
CA ILE A 197 -2.30 -10.63 -4.38
C ILE A 197 -2.75 -12.10 -4.28
N GLU A 198 -1.82 -13.00 -3.96
CA GLU A 198 -2.10 -14.42 -3.78
C GLU A 198 -3.14 -14.64 -2.67
N ASN A 199 -2.99 -13.98 -1.51
CA ASN A 199 -3.94 -14.11 -0.40
C ASN A 199 -5.34 -13.65 -0.80
N ALA A 200 -5.44 -12.50 -1.50
CA ALA A 200 -6.72 -12.01 -2.01
C ALA A 200 -7.36 -12.98 -3.00
N TYR A 201 -6.56 -13.57 -3.87
CA TYR A 201 -7.04 -14.54 -4.88
C TYR A 201 -7.47 -15.87 -4.26
N GLN A 202 -6.74 -16.41 -3.28
CA GLN A 202 -7.12 -17.65 -2.60
C GLN A 202 -8.45 -17.48 -1.84
N LEU A 203 -8.65 -16.36 -1.17
CA LEU A 203 -9.93 -16.03 -0.54
C LEU A 203 -11.05 -15.89 -1.58
N HIS A 204 -10.80 -15.23 -2.70
CA HIS A 204 -11.77 -15.17 -3.79
C HIS A 204 -12.16 -16.54 -4.32
N LYS A 205 -11.24 -17.48 -4.45
CA LYS A 205 -11.53 -18.87 -4.83
C LYS A 205 -12.38 -19.60 -3.79
N LYS A 206 -12.15 -19.31 -2.50
CA LYS A 206 -12.93 -19.88 -1.41
C LYS A 206 -14.38 -19.37 -1.40
N TYR A 207 -14.56 -18.08 -1.69
CA TYR A 207 -15.85 -17.39 -1.68
C TYR A 207 -16.31 -17.09 -3.11
N THR A 208 -16.97 -18.06 -3.75
CA THR A 208 -17.33 -18.02 -5.18
C THR A 208 -18.25 -16.85 -5.58
N ASN A 209 -19.00 -16.27 -4.63
CA ASN A 209 -19.88 -15.13 -4.89
C ASN A 209 -19.24 -13.79 -4.46
N SER A 210 -17.98 -13.62 -4.80
CA SER A 210 -17.18 -12.43 -4.45
C SER A 210 -16.63 -11.76 -5.70
N SER A 211 -16.13 -10.52 -5.54
CA SER A 211 -15.33 -9.82 -6.54
C SER A 211 -13.85 -9.93 -6.23
N PHE A 212 -13.02 -10.06 -7.26
CA PHE A 212 -11.57 -9.96 -7.16
C PHE A 212 -11.04 -8.88 -8.06
N VAL A 213 -10.18 -8.01 -7.51
CA VAL A 213 -9.58 -6.88 -8.25
C VAL A 213 -8.09 -6.76 -7.92
N CYS A 214 -7.29 -6.74 -8.98
CA CYS A 214 -5.85 -6.51 -8.88
C CYS A 214 -5.37 -5.61 -10.03
N SER A 215 -4.08 -5.33 -10.09
CA SER A 215 -3.50 -4.54 -11.17
C SER A 215 -3.71 -5.21 -12.54
N ARG A 216 -4.22 -4.47 -13.51
CA ARG A 216 -4.35 -4.92 -14.91
C ARG A 216 -3.02 -5.26 -15.56
N GLY A 217 -1.92 -4.72 -15.05
CA GLY A 217 -0.56 -5.05 -15.47
C GLY A 217 -0.06 -6.41 -14.95
N ASN A 218 -0.76 -7.01 -13.99
CA ASN A 218 -0.37 -8.32 -13.48
C ASN A 218 -0.68 -9.40 -14.52
N THR A 219 0.34 -10.13 -14.97
CA THR A 219 0.22 -11.12 -16.04
C THR A 219 -0.41 -12.43 -15.59
N GLU A 220 -0.30 -12.76 -14.30
CA GLU A 220 -0.75 -14.02 -13.73
C GLU A 220 -2.24 -13.97 -13.32
N TYR A 221 -2.65 -12.89 -12.61
CA TYR A 221 -3.97 -12.80 -11.99
C TYR A 221 -4.98 -11.95 -12.77
N LYS A 222 -4.56 -11.18 -13.78
CA LYS A 222 -5.46 -10.28 -14.54
C LYS A 222 -6.68 -10.97 -15.17
N GLN A 223 -6.54 -12.24 -15.51
CA GLN A 223 -7.61 -13.03 -16.13
C GLN A 223 -8.78 -13.33 -15.16
N TYR A 224 -8.54 -13.25 -13.85
CA TYR A 224 -9.53 -13.50 -12.80
C TYR A 224 -10.21 -12.23 -12.28
N ILE A 225 -9.81 -11.06 -12.79
CA ILE A 225 -10.40 -9.77 -12.37
C ILE A 225 -11.88 -9.74 -12.69
N THR A 226 -12.70 -9.45 -11.68
CA THR A 226 -14.14 -9.19 -11.85
C THR A 226 -14.31 -7.84 -12.56
N LYS A 227 -14.84 -7.86 -13.79
CA LYS A 227 -14.91 -6.67 -14.68
C LYS A 227 -15.75 -5.54 -14.07
N ASP A 228 -16.87 -5.85 -13.45
CA ASP A 228 -17.84 -4.89 -12.91
C ASP A 228 -17.89 -4.96 -11.37
N ALA A 229 -16.74 -5.07 -10.70
CA ALA A 229 -16.69 -5.14 -9.24
C ALA A 229 -17.21 -3.87 -8.55
N LEU A 230 -17.19 -2.73 -9.25
CA LEU A 230 -17.77 -1.46 -8.83
C LEU A 230 -18.66 -0.91 -9.95
N ARG A 231 -19.92 -0.59 -9.63
CA ARG A 231 -20.89 0.05 -10.55
C ARG A 231 -21.59 1.20 -9.83
N ASP A 232 -21.65 2.36 -10.44
CA ASP A 232 -22.25 3.57 -9.87
C ASP A 232 -21.72 3.88 -8.44
N ASN A 233 -20.42 3.70 -8.25
CA ASN A 233 -19.73 3.82 -6.96
C ASN A 233 -20.21 2.84 -5.87
N LYS A 234 -20.90 1.76 -6.20
CA LYS A 234 -21.34 0.71 -5.27
C LYS A 234 -20.69 -0.62 -5.62
N LEU A 235 -20.32 -1.39 -4.61
CA LEU A 235 -19.79 -2.75 -4.78
C LEU A 235 -20.89 -3.66 -5.34
N THR A 236 -20.55 -4.46 -6.35
CA THR A 236 -21.56 -5.33 -7.00
C THR A 236 -21.84 -6.60 -6.20
N ASN A 237 -20.81 -7.15 -5.57
CA ASN A 237 -20.93 -8.35 -4.74
C ASN A 237 -20.85 -8.01 -3.25
N LYS A 238 -21.36 -8.94 -2.40
CA LYS A 238 -21.33 -8.82 -0.95
C LYS A 238 -19.89 -8.77 -0.42
N ILE A 239 -18.98 -9.51 -1.06
CA ILE A 239 -17.58 -9.64 -0.67
C ILE A 239 -16.71 -9.15 -1.82
N THR A 240 -15.72 -8.31 -1.51
CA THR A 240 -14.74 -7.83 -2.48
C THR A 240 -13.33 -8.00 -1.96
N PHE A 241 -12.50 -8.71 -2.70
CA PHE A 241 -11.07 -8.89 -2.42
C PHE A 241 -10.26 -8.05 -3.39
N THR A 242 -9.37 -7.21 -2.85
CA THR A 242 -8.52 -6.33 -3.66
C THR A 242 -7.14 -6.18 -3.06
N THR A 243 -6.24 -5.54 -3.79
CA THR A 243 -4.92 -5.13 -3.32
C THR A 243 -4.88 -3.59 -3.22
N SER A 244 -3.70 -3.03 -2.95
CA SER A 244 -3.49 -1.58 -3.00
C SER A 244 -3.83 -0.93 -4.35
N VAL A 245 -4.18 -1.70 -5.38
CA VAL A 245 -4.63 -1.14 -6.66
C VAL A 245 -5.88 -0.25 -6.52
N TRP A 246 -6.71 -0.53 -5.52
CA TRP A 246 -7.90 0.25 -5.20
C TRP A 246 -7.70 1.27 -4.06
N ASP A 247 -6.48 1.43 -3.55
CA ASP A 247 -6.14 2.52 -2.62
C ASP A 247 -6.18 3.90 -3.29
N ASN A 248 -6.14 3.96 -4.63
CA ASN A 248 -6.20 5.17 -5.44
C ASN A 248 -7.21 5.06 -6.58
N GLY A 249 -7.87 6.17 -6.93
CA GLY A 249 -8.64 6.33 -8.15
C GLY A 249 -10.06 5.75 -8.14
N ILE A 250 -10.60 5.32 -6.98
CA ILE A 250 -12.00 4.90 -6.86
C ILE A 250 -12.70 5.63 -5.71
N ASN A 251 -14.00 5.74 -5.82
CA ASN A 251 -14.86 6.24 -4.76
C ASN A 251 -15.96 5.20 -4.49
N ILE A 252 -16.09 4.73 -3.25
CA ILE A 252 -17.12 3.78 -2.85
C ILE A 252 -18.18 4.56 -2.06
N LYS A 253 -19.36 4.75 -2.65
CA LYS A 253 -20.54 5.38 -2.03
C LYS A 253 -21.61 4.32 -1.80
N ASP A 254 -21.29 3.32 -1.01
CA ASP A 254 -22.13 2.16 -0.74
C ASP A 254 -22.44 2.13 0.76
N ASP A 255 -23.66 2.43 1.12
CA ASP A 255 -24.18 2.44 2.51
C ASP A 255 -24.22 1.03 3.13
N LYS A 256 -24.23 -0.02 2.27
CA LYS A 256 -24.15 -1.40 2.70
C LYS A 256 -22.72 -1.86 3.03
N LEU A 257 -21.69 -1.11 2.62
CA LEU A 257 -20.29 -1.41 3.00
C LEU A 257 -20.09 -1.07 4.48
N LYS A 258 -20.17 -2.10 5.35
CA LYS A 258 -20.05 -1.99 6.80
C LYS A 258 -18.71 -2.46 7.34
N HIS A 259 -17.99 -3.28 6.59
CA HIS A 259 -16.72 -3.85 7.03
C HIS A 259 -15.61 -3.55 6.03
N ILE A 260 -14.52 -2.95 6.54
CA ILE A 260 -13.29 -2.70 5.77
C ILE A 260 -12.17 -3.46 6.46
N ILE A 261 -11.56 -4.42 5.77
CA ILE A 261 -10.45 -5.22 6.27
C ILE A 261 -9.17 -4.77 5.58
N CYS A 262 -8.14 -4.41 6.35
CA CYS A 262 -6.86 -3.93 5.83
C CYS A 262 -5.70 -4.79 6.35
N ASN A 263 -4.87 -5.27 5.43
CA ASN A 263 -3.67 -6.05 5.72
C ASN A 263 -2.43 -5.29 5.20
N PHE A 264 -2.16 -4.11 5.77
CA PHE A 264 -0.99 -3.29 5.41
C PHE A 264 -0.26 -2.83 6.66
N GLU A 265 1.07 -2.85 6.61
CA GLU A 265 1.95 -2.23 7.60
C GLU A 265 2.16 -0.73 7.34
N ASP A 266 1.94 -0.30 6.10
CA ASP A 266 2.10 1.09 5.67
C ASP A 266 0.84 1.89 5.99
N LEU A 267 0.99 2.90 6.86
CA LEU A 267 -0.10 3.77 7.29
C LEU A 267 -0.69 4.60 6.14
N VAL A 268 0.12 4.98 5.14
CA VAL A 268 -0.35 5.76 3.99
C VAL A 268 -1.33 4.94 3.16
N ILE A 269 -0.94 3.70 2.82
CA ILE A 269 -1.80 2.76 2.08
C ILE A 269 -3.05 2.43 2.88
N LEU A 270 -2.91 2.20 4.19
CA LEU A 270 -4.03 1.91 5.08
C LEU A 270 -5.04 3.07 5.11
N ILE A 271 -4.58 4.31 5.32
CA ILE A 271 -5.44 5.50 5.33
C ILE A 271 -6.10 5.71 3.97
N GLN A 272 -5.36 5.50 2.87
CA GLN A 272 -5.91 5.61 1.52
C GLN A 272 -7.00 4.57 1.28
N SER A 273 -6.79 3.33 1.70
CA SER A 273 -7.78 2.24 1.58
C SER A 273 -9.07 2.56 2.36
N ILE A 274 -8.94 3.03 3.60
CA ILE A 274 -10.08 3.46 4.42
C ILE A 274 -10.83 4.62 3.73
N GLY A 275 -10.09 5.60 3.23
CA GLY A 275 -10.65 6.77 2.57
C GLY A 275 -11.35 6.50 1.24
N ARG A 276 -11.33 5.27 0.71
CA ARG A 276 -12.14 4.90 -0.48
C ARG A 276 -13.62 4.85 -0.16
N LYS A 277 -14.00 4.48 1.04
CA LYS A 277 -15.37 4.65 1.55
C LYS A 277 -15.65 6.15 1.70
N ARG A 278 -16.58 6.65 0.93
CA ARG A 278 -17.03 8.04 0.94
C ARG A 278 -18.28 8.16 1.79
N VAL A 279 -18.10 8.60 3.03
CA VAL A 279 -19.18 8.87 3.99
C VAL A 279 -19.43 10.37 4.00
N GLY A 280 -20.63 10.77 3.58
CA GLY A 280 -20.99 12.18 3.52
C GLY A 280 -20.93 12.80 2.12
N LYS A 281 -21.29 14.06 2.04
CA LYS A 281 -21.44 14.83 0.79
C LYS A 281 -20.99 16.28 0.95
N ILE A 282 -20.53 16.87 -0.16
CA ILE A 282 -20.29 18.30 -0.26
C ILE A 282 -21.64 19.00 -0.55
N THR A 283 -21.95 20.02 0.22
CA THR A 283 -23.11 20.90 0.07
C THR A 283 -22.65 22.36 -0.10
N LYS A 284 -23.61 23.27 -0.33
CA LYS A 284 -23.30 24.71 -0.39
C LYS A 284 -22.73 25.24 0.93
N ASP A 285 -23.13 24.63 2.05
CA ASP A 285 -22.73 25.06 3.40
C ASP A 285 -21.45 24.36 3.88
N GLY A 286 -20.91 23.43 3.11
CA GLY A 286 -19.69 22.68 3.42
C GLY A 286 -19.83 21.18 3.24
N PHE A 287 -18.95 20.44 3.89
CA PHE A 287 -19.01 18.98 3.92
C PHE A 287 -19.87 18.51 5.09
N ILE A 288 -20.83 17.64 4.80
CA ILE A 288 -21.72 17.02 5.80
C ILE A 288 -21.40 15.52 5.82
N LEU A 289 -20.99 15.02 6.99
CA LEU A 289 -20.84 13.59 7.24
C LEU A 289 -22.22 12.95 7.41
N ASP A 290 -22.38 11.73 6.93
CA ASP A 290 -23.59 10.93 7.20
C ASP A 290 -23.37 10.12 8.49
N ASP A 291 -24.01 10.54 9.56
CA ASP A 291 -23.87 9.93 10.90
C ASP A 291 -24.44 8.50 10.98
N ASN A 292 -25.27 8.10 10.01
CA ASN A 292 -25.86 6.76 9.96
C ASN A 292 -25.00 5.77 9.14
N ASP A 293 -24.04 6.26 8.35
CA ASP A 293 -23.17 5.41 7.54
C ASP A 293 -21.87 5.08 8.29
N LYS A 294 -21.98 4.23 9.31
CA LYS A 294 -20.86 3.77 10.13
C LYS A 294 -20.21 2.51 9.55
N VAL A 295 -18.91 2.34 9.83
CA VAL A 295 -18.13 1.15 9.45
C VAL A 295 -17.32 0.59 10.60
N THR A 296 -17.12 -0.73 10.57
CA THR A 296 -16.11 -1.42 11.38
C THR A 296 -14.86 -1.61 10.54
N LEU A 297 -13.73 -1.18 11.09
CA LEU A 297 -12.42 -1.31 10.47
C LEU A 297 -11.67 -2.47 11.13
N HIS A 298 -11.27 -3.46 10.33
CA HIS A 298 -10.48 -4.60 10.78
C HIS A 298 -9.06 -4.45 10.26
N ILE A 299 -8.08 -4.43 11.15
CA ILE A 299 -6.69 -4.17 10.81
C ILE A 299 -5.80 -5.32 11.24
N LYS A 300 -5.06 -5.91 10.30
CA LYS A 300 -4.01 -6.88 10.61
C LYS A 300 -3.01 -6.25 11.56
N HIS A 301 -2.84 -6.82 12.73
CA HIS A 301 -1.83 -6.38 13.69
C HIS A 301 -0.46 -6.97 13.32
N TRP A 302 0.54 -6.11 13.20
CA TRP A 302 1.91 -6.50 12.89
C TRP A 302 2.75 -6.52 14.15
N SER A 303 3.33 -7.67 14.46
CA SER A 303 4.22 -7.82 15.59
C SER A 303 5.52 -7.01 15.41
N LYS A 304 6.20 -6.71 16.51
CA LYS A 304 7.52 -6.06 16.48
C LYS A 304 8.51 -6.82 15.58
N GLN A 305 8.45 -8.15 15.57
CA GLN A 305 9.30 -8.98 14.73
C GLN A 305 9.00 -8.78 13.24
N ASN A 306 7.72 -8.79 12.84
CA ASN A 306 7.32 -8.53 11.46
C ASN A 306 7.75 -7.14 11.01
N LEU A 307 7.48 -6.10 11.82
CA LEU A 307 7.88 -4.72 11.52
C LEU A 307 9.42 -4.58 11.39
N THR A 308 10.17 -5.32 12.20
CA THR A 308 11.63 -5.36 12.10
C THR A 308 12.10 -5.98 10.77
N GLN A 309 11.41 -6.99 10.27
CA GLN A 309 11.69 -7.56 8.94
C GLN A 309 11.42 -6.56 7.82
N PHE A 310 10.40 -5.71 7.93
CA PHE A 310 10.08 -4.69 6.92
C PHE A 310 11.05 -3.50 6.95
N ILE A 311 11.50 -3.07 8.13
CA ILE A 311 12.38 -1.91 8.27
C ILE A 311 13.85 -2.20 7.90
N ASN A 312 14.34 -3.43 8.11
CA ASN A 312 15.75 -3.77 7.92
C ASN A 312 16.25 -3.57 6.48
N PRO A 313 15.53 -4.00 5.42
CA PRO A 313 15.94 -3.71 4.04
C PRO A 313 16.03 -2.22 3.75
N LYS A 314 15.08 -1.42 4.28
CA LYS A 314 15.07 0.04 4.12
C LYS A 314 16.25 0.73 4.82
N ARG A 315 16.61 0.26 6.00
CA ARG A 315 17.81 0.72 6.72
C ARG A 315 19.09 0.37 5.96
N ALA A 316 19.16 -0.81 5.34
CA ALA A 316 20.29 -1.19 4.50
C ALA A 316 20.40 -0.23 3.30
N THR A 317 19.29 0.08 2.64
CA THR A 317 19.24 1.08 1.54
C THR A 317 19.76 2.44 1.99
N ILE A 318 19.33 2.94 3.16
CA ILE A 318 19.83 4.22 3.71
C ILE A 318 21.33 4.15 3.97
N LYS A 319 21.83 3.04 4.54
CA LYS A 319 23.26 2.85 4.81
C LYS A 319 24.09 2.90 3.52
N GLU A 320 23.64 2.24 2.47
CA GLU A 320 24.31 2.26 1.16
C GLU A 320 24.25 3.64 0.52
N ALA A 321 23.10 4.33 0.58
CA ALA A 321 22.97 5.68 0.09
C ALA A 321 23.90 6.68 0.79
N LYS A 322 24.13 6.50 2.09
CA LYS A 322 25.11 7.31 2.85
C LYS A 322 26.54 7.08 2.38
N LYS A 323 26.96 5.81 2.12
CA LYS A 323 28.28 5.53 1.54
C LYS A 323 28.48 6.24 0.21
N PHE A 324 27.46 6.26 -0.64
CA PHE A 324 27.49 7.01 -1.88
C PHE A 324 27.62 8.53 -1.64
N MET A 325 26.86 9.09 -0.72
CA MET A 325 26.93 10.52 -0.38
C MET A 325 28.29 10.92 0.25
N ASP A 326 28.87 10.02 1.05
CA ASP A 326 30.20 10.20 1.67
C ASP A 326 31.35 9.97 0.67
N ARG A 327 31.03 9.63 -0.60
CA ARG A 327 31.99 9.34 -1.68
C ARG A 327 32.99 8.22 -1.33
N ASP A 328 32.48 7.12 -0.78
CA ASP A 328 33.24 5.88 -0.55
C ASP A 328 33.65 5.30 -1.91
N GLU A 329 34.85 5.68 -2.39
CA GLU A 329 35.37 5.34 -3.73
C GLU A 329 35.50 3.82 -3.92
N GLU A 330 35.94 3.11 -2.89
CA GLU A 330 36.10 1.65 -2.94
C GLU A 330 34.73 0.98 -3.11
N TRP A 331 33.73 1.40 -2.33
CA TRP A 331 32.39 0.88 -2.43
C TRP A 331 31.75 1.23 -3.79
N ILE A 332 31.95 2.46 -4.30
CA ILE A 332 31.44 2.91 -5.61
C ILE A 332 32.00 2.03 -6.73
N ALA A 333 33.32 1.81 -6.75
CA ALA A 333 33.98 0.98 -7.74
C ALA A 333 33.45 -0.47 -7.69
N GLU A 334 33.29 -1.03 -6.50
CA GLU A 334 32.72 -2.37 -6.29
C GLU A 334 31.29 -2.49 -6.84
N GLN A 335 30.42 -1.46 -6.64
CA GLN A 335 29.05 -1.51 -7.16
C GLN A 335 29.01 -1.45 -8.70
N ILE A 336 29.83 -0.60 -9.32
CA ILE A 336 29.93 -0.48 -10.78
C ILE A 336 30.43 -1.82 -11.38
N ASP A 337 31.38 -2.47 -10.74
CA ASP A 337 31.99 -3.73 -11.20
C ASP A 337 31.00 -4.91 -11.14
N LYS A 338 30.02 -4.88 -10.22
CA LYS A 338 28.95 -5.88 -10.14
C LYS A 338 28.02 -5.94 -11.36
N ARG A 339 28.08 -4.98 -12.24
CA ARG A 339 27.29 -4.88 -13.48
C ARG A 339 25.78 -5.03 -13.29
N LYS A 340 25.24 -4.57 -12.15
CA LYS A 340 23.81 -4.51 -11.88
C LYS A 340 23.32 -3.08 -12.05
N LYS A 341 22.29 -2.87 -12.87
CA LYS A 341 21.69 -1.54 -13.08
C LYS A 341 21.19 -0.93 -11.77
N TYR A 342 20.49 -1.69 -10.95
CA TYR A 342 19.96 -1.21 -9.68
C TYR A 342 20.76 -1.79 -8.52
N ILE A 343 21.27 -0.92 -7.67
CA ILE A 343 21.94 -1.27 -6.42
C ILE A 343 20.88 -1.52 -5.35
N ASN A 344 19.93 -0.58 -5.24
CA ASN A 344 18.77 -0.66 -4.35
C ASN A 344 17.63 0.25 -4.87
N GLU A 345 16.62 0.52 -4.04
CA GLU A 345 15.45 1.32 -4.42
C GLU A 345 15.77 2.79 -4.78
N CYS A 346 16.89 3.35 -4.33
CA CYS A 346 17.25 4.74 -4.57
C CYS A 346 18.60 4.95 -5.27
N LEU A 347 19.39 3.89 -5.48
CA LEU A 347 20.69 3.99 -6.16
C LEU A 347 20.71 3.10 -7.41
N TYR A 348 21.18 3.65 -8.51
CA TYR A 348 21.34 2.94 -9.77
C TYR A 348 22.61 3.35 -10.50
N VAL A 349 23.13 2.47 -11.36
CA VAL A 349 24.33 2.72 -12.17
C VAL A 349 23.91 3.28 -13.52
N ASP A 350 24.40 4.46 -13.85
CA ASP A 350 24.36 5.04 -15.19
C ASP A 350 25.62 4.56 -15.97
N TYR A 351 25.43 3.54 -16.80
CA TYR A 351 26.55 2.95 -17.55
C TYR A 351 27.05 3.82 -18.72
N GLU A 352 26.27 4.81 -19.15
CA GLU A 352 26.72 5.76 -20.18
C GLU A 352 27.73 6.74 -19.59
N LYS A 353 27.50 7.17 -18.36
CA LYS A 353 28.39 8.05 -17.62
C LYS A 353 29.40 7.31 -16.75
N VAL A 354 29.22 5.98 -16.57
CA VAL A 354 30.02 5.15 -15.63
C VAL A 354 29.99 5.72 -14.20
N THR A 355 28.78 6.11 -13.76
CA THR A 355 28.57 6.72 -12.42
C THR A 355 27.40 6.05 -11.70
N ILE A 356 27.38 6.18 -10.38
CA ILE A 356 26.19 5.90 -9.58
C ILE A 356 25.36 7.17 -9.52
N GLU A 357 24.07 7.03 -9.75
CA GLU A 357 23.07 8.11 -9.62
C GLU A 357 22.13 7.80 -8.46
N MET A 358 21.64 8.85 -7.81
CA MET A 358 20.72 8.74 -6.68
C MET A 358 19.37 9.35 -7.00
N ASN A 359 18.31 8.58 -6.73
CA ASN A 359 16.94 9.07 -6.68
C ASN A 359 16.68 9.72 -5.31
N HIS A 360 16.82 11.03 -5.21
CA HIS A 360 16.64 11.80 -3.97
C HIS A 360 15.21 11.75 -3.46
N ALA A 361 14.21 11.76 -4.36
CA ALA A 361 12.81 11.64 -3.97
C ALA A 361 12.58 10.33 -3.23
N ARG A 362 13.02 9.21 -3.80
CA ARG A 362 12.87 7.89 -3.18
C ARG A 362 13.67 7.77 -1.89
N PHE A 363 14.87 8.32 -1.83
CA PHE A 363 15.67 8.36 -0.60
C PHE A 363 14.92 9.04 0.54
N VAL A 364 14.38 10.24 0.31
CA VAL A 364 13.54 10.95 1.29
C VAL A 364 12.33 10.11 1.70
N GLY A 365 11.67 9.45 0.75
CA GLY A 365 10.57 8.53 1.02
C GLY A 365 10.97 7.41 1.98
N ILE A 366 12.08 6.71 1.70
CA ILE A 366 12.59 5.61 2.53
C ILE A 366 12.96 6.10 3.94
N GLU A 367 13.59 7.27 4.08
CA GLU A 367 13.87 7.84 5.41
C GLU A 367 12.59 8.07 6.23
N LYS A 368 11.51 8.52 5.58
CA LYS A 368 10.21 8.71 6.24
C LYS A 368 9.57 7.37 6.61
N GLU A 369 9.57 6.40 5.71
CA GLU A 369 9.07 5.05 5.97
C GLU A 369 9.81 4.41 7.15
N VAL A 370 11.14 4.54 7.22
CA VAL A 370 11.94 4.05 8.36
C VAL A 370 11.55 4.72 9.66
N LYS A 371 11.34 6.05 9.67
CA LYS A 371 10.92 6.77 10.88
C LYS A 371 9.54 6.31 11.37
N LEU A 372 8.61 6.11 10.45
CA LEU A 372 7.24 5.68 10.76
C LEU A 372 7.21 4.24 11.27
N LEU A 373 7.91 3.32 10.59
CA LEU A 373 8.01 1.92 11.04
C LEU A 373 8.76 1.81 12.39
N GLN A 374 9.78 2.64 12.60
CA GLN A 374 10.49 2.68 13.88
C GLN A 374 9.56 3.12 15.01
N TYR A 375 8.70 4.13 14.77
CA TYR A 375 7.69 4.52 15.73
C TYR A 375 6.74 3.36 16.07
N ALA A 376 6.28 2.61 15.05
CA ALA A 376 5.43 1.44 15.26
C ALA A 376 6.14 0.32 16.06
N ILE A 377 7.45 0.13 15.86
CA ILE A 377 8.28 -0.83 16.61
C ILE A 377 8.42 -0.41 18.09
N ASP A 378 8.63 0.87 18.35
CA ASP A 378 8.92 1.40 19.68
C ASP A 378 7.67 1.54 20.57
N TYR A 379 6.55 1.92 19.96
CA TYR A 379 5.34 2.25 20.70
C TYR A 379 4.17 1.28 20.50
N GLY A 380 4.25 0.38 19.51
CA GLY A 380 3.20 -0.57 19.11
C GLY A 380 2.50 -0.17 17.82
N PHE A 381 2.14 -1.17 17.02
CA PHE A 381 1.50 -0.98 15.73
C PHE A 381 0.09 -0.37 15.86
N ASP A 382 -0.66 -0.80 16.86
CA ASP A 382 -1.97 -0.26 17.20
C ASP A 382 -1.92 1.25 17.51
N LYS A 383 -0.97 1.67 18.37
CA LYS A 383 -0.75 3.09 18.68
C LYS A 383 -0.31 3.90 17.48
N TYR A 384 0.48 3.29 16.59
CA TYR A 384 0.89 3.90 15.33
C TYR A 384 -0.31 4.19 14.42
N VAL A 385 -1.22 3.21 14.27
CA VAL A 385 -2.45 3.36 13.49
C VAL A 385 -3.38 4.40 14.13
N LEU A 386 -3.64 4.30 15.41
CA LEU A 386 -4.52 5.24 16.15
C LEU A 386 -4.01 6.67 16.06
N LYS A 387 -2.69 6.88 16.17
CA LYS A 387 -2.09 8.20 15.95
C LYS A 387 -2.30 8.72 14.52
N GLY A 388 -2.27 7.84 13.52
CA GLY A 388 -2.54 8.21 12.14
C GLY A 388 -3.98 8.62 11.87
N LEU A 389 -4.93 8.05 12.60
CA LEU A 389 -6.34 8.44 12.54
C LEU A 389 -6.61 9.74 13.35
N GLY A 390 -5.79 10.03 14.34
CA GLY A 390 -5.89 11.26 15.13
C GLY A 390 -7.14 11.34 16.02
N ASP A 391 -7.39 12.55 16.56
CA ASP A 391 -8.43 12.79 17.56
C ASP A 391 -9.87 12.69 17.04
N SER A 392 -10.07 12.65 15.73
CA SER A 392 -11.39 12.50 15.12
C SER A 392 -11.96 11.09 15.23
N PHE A 393 -11.11 10.08 15.44
CA PHE A 393 -11.56 8.74 15.75
C PHE A 393 -11.95 8.66 17.24
N THR A 394 -13.23 8.40 17.49
CA THR A 394 -13.81 8.26 18.84
C THR A 394 -14.47 6.90 19.08
N GLY A 395 -14.30 5.98 18.12
CA GLY A 395 -14.89 4.66 18.15
C GLY A 395 -14.24 3.71 19.16
N LYS A 396 -14.75 2.50 19.23
CA LYS A 396 -14.22 1.45 20.12
C LYS A 396 -12.99 0.79 19.49
N VAL A 397 -12.06 0.34 20.33
CA VAL A 397 -10.91 -0.48 19.91
C VAL A 397 -11.02 -1.84 20.56
N GLU A 398 -10.95 -2.89 19.75
CA GLU A 398 -10.98 -4.28 20.17
C GLU A 398 -9.75 -5.02 19.65
N TYR A 399 -9.33 -6.07 20.35
CA TYR A 399 -8.21 -6.92 19.97
C TYR A 399 -8.68 -8.37 19.95
N ILE A 400 -8.51 -9.01 18.79
CA ILE A 400 -8.82 -10.44 18.60
C ILE A 400 -7.51 -11.12 18.19
N PHE A 401 -6.77 -11.53 19.20
CA PHE A 401 -5.53 -12.29 19.03
C PHE A 401 -5.78 -13.74 19.40
N ILE A 402 -5.45 -14.64 18.49
CA ILE A 402 -5.52 -16.07 18.78
C ILE A 402 -4.41 -16.37 19.77
N LYS A 403 -4.77 -16.95 20.92
CA LYS A 403 -3.80 -17.34 21.94
C LYS A 403 -2.79 -18.31 21.33
N GLU A 404 -1.50 -18.15 21.68
CA GLU A 404 -0.44 -19.06 21.21
C GLU A 404 -0.75 -20.52 21.50
N GLU A 405 -1.46 -20.81 22.60
CA GLU A 405 -1.91 -22.14 22.98
C GLU A 405 -2.92 -22.73 21.98
N GLU A 406 -3.84 -21.92 21.40
CA GLU A 406 -4.77 -22.37 20.37
C GLU A 406 -4.06 -22.64 19.04
N LYS A 407 -3.07 -21.80 18.66
CA LYS A 407 -2.23 -22.03 17.48
C LYS A 407 -1.41 -23.31 17.59
N LYS A 408 -0.81 -23.56 18.75
CA LYS A 408 -0.07 -24.80 19.04
C LYS A 408 -0.99 -26.01 18.92
N SER A 409 -2.22 -25.93 19.43
CA SER A 409 -3.17 -27.03 19.36
C SER A 409 -3.53 -27.43 17.92
N ASP A 410 -3.59 -26.50 16.98
CA ASP A 410 -3.93 -26.80 15.57
C ASP A 410 -2.77 -27.42 14.81
N LEU A 411 -1.53 -26.93 15.02
CA LEU A 411 -0.34 -27.58 14.48
C LEU A 411 -0.14 -28.97 15.08
N GLU A 412 -0.29 -29.11 16.38
CA GLU A 412 -0.18 -30.40 17.08
C GLU A 412 -1.24 -31.39 16.63
N LYS A 413 -2.49 -30.95 16.47
CA LYS A 413 -3.58 -31.78 15.89
C LYS A 413 -3.21 -32.24 14.48
N TYR A 414 -2.72 -31.32 13.61
CA TYR A 414 -2.31 -31.70 12.27
C TYR A 414 -1.18 -32.74 12.30
N LEU A 415 -0.12 -32.49 13.10
CA LEU A 415 1.01 -33.42 13.23
C LEU A 415 0.52 -34.82 13.69
N ASN A 416 -0.41 -34.87 14.63
CA ASN A 416 -1.03 -36.12 15.09
C ASN A 416 -1.81 -36.86 13.99
N THR A 417 -2.35 -36.16 13.00
CA THR A 417 -3.04 -36.82 11.86
C THR A 417 -2.09 -37.47 10.87
N VAL A 418 -0.82 -37.01 10.83
CA VAL A 418 0.19 -37.49 9.85
C VAL A 418 1.38 -38.18 10.49
N ILE A 419 1.35 -38.39 11.84
CA ILE A 419 2.43 -39.07 12.55
C ILE A 419 2.57 -40.52 12.05
N GLY A 420 3.81 -40.93 11.77
CA GLY A 420 4.13 -42.26 11.27
C GLY A 420 3.79 -42.48 9.79
N GLU A 421 3.14 -41.55 9.11
CA GLU A 421 2.84 -41.66 7.68
C GLU A 421 4.01 -41.26 6.78
N LYS A 422 4.16 -41.96 5.64
CA LYS A 422 5.12 -41.56 4.58
C LYS A 422 4.53 -40.40 3.75
N LEU A 423 4.97 -39.19 4.01
CA LEU A 423 4.55 -37.98 3.31
C LEU A 423 5.40 -37.74 2.06
N TYR A 424 4.75 -37.73 0.89
CA TYR A 424 5.42 -37.48 -0.40
C TYR A 424 5.24 -36.03 -0.85
N LYS A 425 5.87 -35.66 -1.95
CA LYS A 425 6.06 -34.28 -2.44
C LYS A 425 4.87 -33.32 -2.22
N GLN A 426 3.62 -33.74 -2.41
CA GLN A 426 2.45 -32.89 -2.18
C GLN A 426 2.19 -32.68 -0.69
N GLN A 427 2.17 -33.76 0.08
CA GLN A 427 1.98 -33.73 1.54
C GLN A 427 3.15 -33.01 2.25
N GLN A 428 4.39 -33.14 1.73
CA GLN A 428 5.53 -32.37 2.23
C GLN A 428 5.33 -30.84 2.07
N LYS A 429 4.73 -30.41 0.96
CA LYS A 429 4.37 -29.01 0.76
C LYS A 429 3.27 -28.54 1.70
N GLU A 430 2.26 -29.38 1.94
CA GLU A 430 1.18 -29.12 2.88
C GLU A 430 1.72 -28.99 4.31
N LEU A 431 2.57 -29.93 4.75
CA LEU A 431 3.23 -29.87 6.05
C LEU A 431 4.07 -28.57 6.19
N ALA A 432 4.88 -28.22 5.18
CA ALA A 432 5.65 -26.99 5.22
C ALA A 432 4.77 -25.75 5.29
N THR A 433 3.59 -25.78 4.68
CA THR A 433 2.63 -24.68 4.72
C THR A 433 1.98 -24.55 6.10
N VAL A 434 1.64 -25.67 6.74
CA VAL A 434 1.05 -25.69 8.09
C VAL A 434 2.07 -25.23 9.13
N VAL A 435 3.31 -25.72 9.08
CA VAL A 435 4.41 -25.29 9.96
C VAL A 435 4.80 -23.82 9.73
N ASN A 436 4.64 -23.33 8.50
CA ASN A 436 4.75 -21.94 8.08
C ASN A 436 6.08 -21.24 8.44
N THR A 437 7.20 -21.95 8.45
CA THR A 437 8.53 -21.35 8.67
C THR A 437 8.90 -20.45 7.49
N ARG A 438 9.18 -19.17 7.73
CA ARG A 438 9.51 -18.20 6.69
C ARG A 438 10.86 -17.53 6.90
N ARG A 439 11.55 -17.22 5.80
CA ARG A 439 12.75 -16.38 5.81
C ARG A 439 12.62 -15.31 4.73
N ASN A 440 12.75 -14.04 5.11
CA ASN A 440 12.56 -12.89 4.23
C ASN A 440 11.19 -12.94 3.48
N GLY A 441 10.12 -13.32 4.19
CA GLY A 441 8.77 -13.46 3.64
C GLY A 441 8.50 -14.71 2.79
N ARG A 442 9.53 -15.49 2.44
CA ARG A 442 9.40 -16.71 1.64
C ARG A 442 9.23 -17.93 2.54
N LEU A 443 8.22 -18.75 2.22
CA LEU A 443 7.99 -20.03 2.87
C LEU A 443 9.17 -20.98 2.58
N LEU A 444 9.79 -21.48 3.65
CA LEU A 444 10.84 -22.49 3.57
C LEU A 444 10.20 -23.89 3.52
N LYS A 445 10.67 -24.73 2.59
CA LYS A 445 10.10 -26.05 2.30
C LYS A 445 11.14 -27.17 2.47
N SER A 446 12.22 -26.92 3.19
CA SER A 446 13.21 -27.95 3.51
C SER A 446 12.86 -28.67 4.81
N VAL A 447 13.38 -29.87 4.97
CA VAL A 447 13.22 -30.68 6.22
C VAL A 447 13.69 -29.89 7.43
N GLU A 448 14.87 -29.27 7.33
CA GLU A 448 15.47 -28.48 8.40
C GLU A 448 14.60 -27.30 8.82
N ALA A 449 13.95 -26.65 7.83
CA ALA A 449 13.05 -25.54 8.11
C ALA A 449 11.78 -26.00 8.82
N VAL A 450 11.24 -27.16 8.44
CA VAL A 450 10.08 -27.76 9.11
C VAL A 450 10.43 -28.19 10.53
N ILE A 451 11.57 -28.85 10.72
CA ILE A 451 12.06 -29.21 12.07
C ILE A 451 12.27 -27.96 12.92
N GLY A 452 12.87 -26.91 12.35
CA GLY A 452 13.07 -25.63 13.04
C GLY A 452 11.73 -25.04 13.51
N GLY A 453 10.75 -24.95 12.62
CA GLY A 453 9.43 -24.41 12.96
C GLY A 453 8.68 -25.22 14.01
N ILE A 454 8.76 -26.56 13.98
CA ILE A 454 8.18 -27.43 15.02
C ILE A 454 8.87 -27.18 16.38
N LYS A 455 10.21 -27.03 16.40
CA LYS A 455 10.98 -26.73 17.62
C LYS A 455 10.67 -25.33 18.16
N ASP A 456 10.53 -24.34 17.29
CA ASP A 456 10.18 -22.96 17.69
C ASP A 456 8.83 -22.91 18.41
N GLU A 457 7.90 -23.79 18.01
CA GLU A 457 6.59 -23.99 18.67
C GLU A 457 6.68 -24.90 19.92
N LYS A 458 7.87 -25.33 20.30
CA LYS A 458 8.13 -26.21 21.48
C LYS A 458 7.33 -27.51 21.46
N LEU A 459 7.09 -28.06 20.28
CA LEU A 459 6.40 -29.35 20.12
C LEU A 459 7.40 -30.50 20.07
N ASN A 460 7.05 -31.64 20.65
CA ASN A 460 7.90 -32.81 20.77
C ASN A 460 7.85 -33.70 19.53
N TYR A 461 7.98 -33.12 18.33
CA TYR A 461 8.00 -33.85 17.07
C TYR A 461 9.26 -33.49 16.27
N THR A 462 9.68 -34.43 15.42
CA THR A 462 10.73 -34.20 14.43
C THR A 462 10.36 -34.85 13.11
N VAL A 463 11.11 -34.53 12.06
CA VAL A 463 10.91 -35.07 10.71
C VAL A 463 12.09 -35.94 10.34
N ILE A 464 11.82 -37.18 9.95
CA ILE A 464 12.80 -38.06 9.31
C ILE A 464 12.56 -38.03 7.81
N ALA A 465 13.63 -37.87 7.04
CA ALA A 465 13.58 -37.93 5.58
C ALA A 465 14.36 -39.17 5.13
N ASP A 466 13.73 -40.03 4.34
CA ASP A 466 14.35 -41.25 3.80
C ASP A 466 13.79 -41.59 2.41
N THR A 467 14.37 -42.56 1.73
CA THR A 467 13.93 -43.03 0.41
C THR A 467 13.08 -44.29 0.55
N ASP A 468 11.93 -44.32 -0.08
CA ASP A 468 11.04 -45.48 -0.04
C ASP A 468 11.54 -46.57 -1.01
N TRP A 469 12.07 -47.66 -0.45
CA TRP A 469 12.54 -48.81 -1.20
C TRP A 469 11.57 -49.97 -1.18
N ASP A 470 10.41 -49.86 -0.54
CA ASP A 470 9.42 -50.93 -0.48
C ASP A 470 8.92 -51.30 -1.88
N ARG A 471 8.88 -52.56 -2.20
CA ARG A 471 8.41 -53.07 -3.52
C ARG A 471 6.92 -53.09 -3.63
N THR A 472 6.25 -53.34 -2.54
CA THR A 472 4.79 -53.45 -2.44
C THR A 472 4.27 -52.62 -1.28
N LEU A 473 3.04 -52.19 -1.39
CA LEU A 473 2.28 -51.59 -0.29
C LEU A 473 1.73 -52.71 0.62
N ASP A 474 1.25 -52.36 1.83
CA ASP A 474 0.69 -53.32 2.80
C ASP A 474 -0.45 -54.14 2.24
N ASN A 475 -1.18 -53.64 1.25
CA ASN A 475 -2.24 -54.36 0.55
C ASN A 475 -1.74 -55.29 -0.58
N GLY A 476 -0.42 -55.50 -0.69
CA GLY A 476 0.20 -56.36 -1.69
C GLY A 476 0.34 -55.77 -3.10
N THR A 477 -0.14 -54.54 -3.36
CA THR A 477 -0.01 -53.89 -4.67
C THR A 477 1.38 -53.28 -4.86
N LYS A 478 1.80 -53.13 -6.13
CA LYS A 478 3.08 -52.50 -6.45
C LYS A 478 3.13 -51.07 -5.90
N ASN A 479 4.22 -50.71 -5.19
CA ASN A 479 4.40 -49.39 -4.64
C ASN A 479 4.74 -48.36 -5.73
N PRO A 480 3.85 -47.39 -6.01
CA PRO A 480 4.07 -46.34 -7.02
C PRO A 480 5.09 -45.29 -6.55
N ASN A 481 5.46 -45.29 -5.28
CA ASN A 481 6.37 -44.32 -4.68
C ASN A 481 7.79 -44.89 -4.45
N ARG A 482 8.04 -46.12 -4.85
CA ARG A 482 9.38 -46.71 -4.73
C ARG A 482 10.45 -45.85 -5.38
N GLY A 483 11.52 -45.56 -4.65
CA GLY A 483 12.63 -44.70 -5.05
C GLY A 483 12.38 -43.21 -4.85
N LYS A 484 11.23 -42.80 -4.30
CA LYS A 484 10.95 -41.39 -3.95
C LYS A 484 11.32 -41.11 -2.50
N VAL A 485 11.76 -39.88 -2.25
CA VAL A 485 12.01 -39.40 -0.90
C VAL A 485 10.67 -39.11 -0.23
N TYR A 486 10.49 -39.64 0.98
CA TYR A 486 9.37 -39.33 1.86
C TYR A 486 9.85 -38.63 3.14
N TRP A 487 8.96 -37.92 3.79
CA TRP A 487 9.12 -37.41 5.15
C TRP A 487 8.20 -38.19 6.07
N MET A 488 8.60 -38.37 7.31
CA MET A 488 7.79 -39.01 8.35
C MET A 488 7.89 -38.19 9.63
N ILE A 489 6.75 -37.87 10.21
CA ILE A 489 6.69 -37.21 11.52
C ILE A 489 6.83 -38.30 12.59
N VAL A 490 7.75 -38.04 13.52
CA VAL A 490 7.92 -38.94 14.68
C VAL A 490 7.92 -38.10 15.96
N GLU A 491 7.36 -38.65 17.02
CA GLU A 491 7.38 -38.05 18.34
C GLU A 491 8.77 -38.28 18.98
N VAL A 492 9.32 -37.22 19.58
CA VAL A 492 10.58 -37.27 20.30
C VAL A 492 10.25 -37.56 21.76
N VAL A 493 10.44 -38.80 22.18
CA VAL A 493 10.36 -39.18 23.59
C VAL A 493 11.53 -38.59 24.31
N GLY A 494 11.27 -37.61 25.21
CA GLY A 494 12.29 -36.89 26.01
C GLY A 494 12.88 -37.74 27.11
#